data_c59fdc34e57113d9857b2dea512472f0
#
_entry.id   c59fdc34e57113d9857b2dea512472f0
#
_cell.length_a   1.000
_cell.length_b   1.000
_cell.length_c   1.000
_cell.angle_alpha   90.00
_cell.angle_beta   90.00
_cell.angle_gamma   90.00
#
_symmetry.space_group_name_H-M   'P 1'
#
loop_
_entity.id
_entity.type
_entity.pdbx_description
1 polymer ?
#
loop_
_entity_poly.entity_id
_entity_poly.type
_entity_poly.pdbx_seq_one_letter_code
_entity_poly.pdbx_strand_id
1 'polypeptide(L)'
;MQTYNFDELITRQNTDSIKWDKFNHKTIPLWVADMDFKSPPCITKSMKQRLNHEIYGYTHAPENFRENISLYLHEQYQWEVDPEW
;
A
#
# COMPACT_ATOMS: atom_id res chain seq x y z
N MET A 1 11.13 0.98 18.12
CA MET A 1 9.85 0.73 17.37
C MET A 1 9.51 2.00 16.60
N GLN A 2 9.19 1.88 15.35
CA GLN A 2 8.77 3.04 14.54
C GLN A 2 7.33 3.41 14.91
N THR A 3 7.11 4.65 15.36
CA THR A 3 5.79 5.18 15.69
C THR A 3 5.17 5.80 14.43
N TYR A 4 3.94 5.46 14.14
CA TYR A 4 3.15 6.06 13.05
C TYR A 4 2.20 7.12 13.63
N ASN A 5 2.08 8.25 12.96
CA ASN A 5 1.15 9.29 13.33
C ASN A 5 -0.14 9.15 12.51
N PHE A 6 -1.19 8.63 13.13
CA PHE A 6 -2.51 8.48 12.51
C PHE A 6 -3.43 9.69 12.75
N ASP A 7 -3.00 10.65 13.57
CA ASP A 7 -3.77 11.88 13.86
C ASP A 7 -3.42 13.03 12.91
N GLU A 8 -2.41 12.83 12.04
CA GLU A 8 -2.02 13.82 11.04
C GLU A 8 -3.11 13.98 9.98
N LEU A 9 -3.68 15.19 9.88
CA LEU A 9 -4.64 15.52 8.83
C LEU A 9 -3.92 15.77 7.51
N ILE A 10 -4.15 14.90 6.55
CA ILE A 10 -3.54 14.97 5.22
C ILE A 10 -4.57 15.46 4.22
N THR A 11 -4.32 16.61 3.60
CA THR A 11 -5.18 17.14 2.55
C THR A 11 -5.02 16.32 1.27
N ARG A 12 -6.12 15.72 0.82
CA ARG A 12 -6.16 14.93 -0.43
C ARG A 12 -7.05 15.57 -1.50
N GLN A 13 -7.58 16.75 -1.26
CA GLN A 13 -8.33 17.53 -2.25
C GLN A 13 -7.37 18.05 -3.33
N ASN A 14 -7.83 18.08 -4.58
CA ASN A 14 -7.05 18.49 -5.76
C ASN A 14 -5.79 17.62 -6.00
N THR A 15 -5.88 16.34 -5.69
CA THR A 15 -4.82 15.33 -5.92
C THR A 15 -5.26 14.22 -6.86
N ASP A 16 -6.35 14.41 -7.60
CA ASP A 16 -7.01 13.40 -8.43
C ASP A 16 -7.51 12.18 -7.64
N SER A 17 -7.70 12.36 -6.33
CA SER A 17 -8.31 11.34 -5.49
C SER A 17 -9.80 11.21 -5.80
N ILE A 18 -10.23 10.08 -6.32
CA ILE A 18 -11.65 9.86 -6.60
C ILE A 18 -12.51 9.98 -5.34
N LYS A 19 -11.98 9.63 -4.18
CA LYS A 19 -12.66 9.75 -2.89
C LYS A 19 -12.98 11.19 -2.55
N TRP A 20 -12.01 12.09 -2.73
CA TRP A 20 -12.08 13.47 -2.28
C TRP A 20 -12.50 14.47 -3.36
N ASP A 21 -12.22 14.19 -4.63
CA ASP A 21 -12.39 15.14 -5.72
C ASP A 21 -13.65 14.89 -6.56
N LYS A 22 -14.38 13.75 -6.33
CA LYS A 22 -15.60 13.43 -7.06
C LYS A 22 -16.79 14.31 -6.67
N PHE A 23 -16.87 14.71 -5.41
CA PHE A 23 -17.98 15.48 -4.88
C PHE A 23 -17.52 16.84 -4.33
N ASN A 24 -18.50 17.64 -3.87
CA ASN A 24 -18.22 18.94 -3.27
C ASN A 24 -17.25 18.81 -2.07
N HIS A 25 -16.25 19.67 -2.02
CA HIS A 25 -15.21 19.70 -0.97
C HIS A 25 -15.73 19.96 0.46
N LYS A 26 -17.02 20.31 0.61
CA LYS A 26 -17.69 20.44 1.92
C LYS A 26 -18.26 19.10 2.43
N THR A 27 -18.21 18.06 1.62
CA THR A 27 -18.76 16.75 1.96
C THR A 27 -17.64 15.86 2.52
N ILE A 28 -17.89 15.22 3.67
CA ILE A 28 -16.99 14.20 4.21
C ILE A 28 -17.24 12.88 3.45
N PRO A 29 -16.27 12.38 2.71
CA PRO A 29 -16.45 11.18 1.89
C PRO A 29 -16.34 9.90 2.73
N LEU A 30 -17.44 9.15 2.82
CA LEU A 30 -17.52 7.85 3.51
C LEU A 30 -17.94 6.71 2.58
N TRP A 31 -17.88 6.92 1.27
CA TRP A 31 -18.48 6.04 0.26
C TRP A 31 -17.51 5.00 -0.33
N VAL A 32 -16.21 5.14 -0.08
CA VAL A 32 -15.18 4.23 -0.58
C VAL A 32 -14.18 3.90 0.53
N ALA A 33 -13.72 2.66 0.58
CA ALA A 33 -12.85 2.13 1.63
C ALA A 33 -11.36 2.55 1.53
N ASP A 34 -11.09 3.60 0.79
CA ASP A 34 -9.76 4.19 0.62
C ASP A 34 -9.34 4.94 1.90
N MET A 35 -8.24 4.54 2.51
CA MET A 35 -7.75 5.13 3.76
C MET A 35 -6.98 6.43 3.51
N ASP A 36 -7.07 7.36 4.47
CA ASP A 36 -6.41 8.68 4.40
C ASP A 36 -5.08 8.73 5.20
N PHE A 37 -4.54 7.58 5.54
CA PHE A 37 -3.24 7.47 6.21
C PHE A 37 -2.09 7.33 5.21
N LYS A 38 -0.93 7.86 5.58
CA LYS A 38 0.31 7.62 4.81
C LYS A 38 0.65 6.13 4.78
N SER A 39 1.12 5.67 3.65
CA SER A 39 1.72 4.33 3.55
C SER A 39 2.92 4.17 4.47
N PRO A 40 3.18 2.98 5.01
CA PRO A 40 4.38 2.71 5.79
C PRO A 40 5.66 3.16 5.07
N PRO A 41 6.63 3.76 5.77
CA PRO A 41 7.86 4.27 5.16
C PRO A 41 8.67 3.21 4.40
N CYS A 42 8.61 1.95 4.82
CA CYS A 42 9.28 0.84 4.13
C CYS A 42 8.74 0.65 2.70
N ILE A 43 7.43 0.76 2.50
CA ILE A 43 6.80 0.67 1.18
C ILE A 43 7.25 1.86 0.31
N THR A 44 7.14 3.08 0.84
CA THR A 44 7.56 4.29 0.12
C THR A 44 9.04 4.24 -0.26
N LYS A 45 9.90 3.75 0.65
CA LYS A 45 11.34 3.57 0.39
C LYS A 45 11.60 2.58 -0.75
N SER A 46 10.92 1.42 -0.72
CA SER A 46 11.05 0.40 -1.77
C SER A 46 10.61 0.92 -3.14
N MET A 47 9.48 1.64 -3.19
CA MET A 47 9.00 2.27 -4.41
C MET A 47 9.99 3.31 -4.96
N LYS A 48 10.57 4.17 -4.10
CA LYS A 48 11.60 5.15 -4.51
C LYS A 48 12.85 4.48 -5.05
N GLN A 49 13.29 3.38 -4.46
CA GLN A 49 14.42 2.60 -4.99
C GLN A 49 14.12 2.06 -6.39
N ARG A 50 12.89 1.57 -6.63
CA ARG A 50 12.49 1.10 -7.94
C ARG A 50 12.40 2.24 -8.97
N LEU A 51 11.90 3.40 -8.58
CA LEU A 51 11.84 4.59 -9.44
C LEU A 51 13.24 5.05 -9.88
N ASN A 52 14.23 5.00 -8.99
CA ASN A 52 15.61 5.39 -9.31
C ASN A 52 16.27 4.50 -10.39
N HIS A 53 15.72 3.33 -10.67
CA HIS A 53 16.20 2.47 -11.74
C HIS A 53 15.83 2.98 -13.14
N GLU A 54 14.75 3.76 -13.26
CA GLU A 54 14.28 4.46 -14.46
C GLU A 54 13.95 3.58 -15.69
N ILE A 55 13.96 2.25 -15.54
CA ILE A 55 13.56 1.29 -16.59
C ILE A 55 12.39 0.47 -16.10
N TYR A 56 11.25 0.62 -16.75
CA TYR A 56 9.94 0.07 -16.34
C TYR A 56 9.41 -0.94 -17.38
N GLY A 57 10.14 -2.02 -17.55
CA GLY A 57 9.74 -3.13 -18.41
C GLY A 57 8.89 -4.17 -17.68
N TYR A 58 8.73 -5.32 -18.31
CA TYR A 58 8.09 -6.48 -17.67
C TYR A 58 8.91 -6.95 -16.47
N THR A 59 8.23 -7.19 -15.37
CA THR A 59 8.86 -7.59 -14.10
C THR A 59 8.67 -9.08 -13.88
N HIS A 60 9.74 -9.76 -13.52
CA HIS A 60 9.70 -11.13 -13.04
C HIS A 60 9.44 -11.13 -11.53
N ALA A 61 8.60 -12.02 -11.05
CA ALA A 61 8.41 -12.19 -9.60
C ALA A 61 9.72 -12.69 -8.96
N PRO A 62 10.18 -12.10 -7.83
CA PRO A 62 11.37 -12.60 -7.14
C PRO A 62 11.14 -14.03 -6.62
N GLU A 63 12.22 -14.81 -6.50
CA GLU A 63 12.15 -16.23 -6.10
C GLU A 63 11.43 -16.42 -4.76
N ASN A 64 11.66 -15.53 -3.81
CA ASN A 64 11.04 -15.59 -2.48
C ASN A 64 9.61 -15.01 -2.41
N PHE A 65 8.99 -14.64 -3.53
CA PHE A 65 7.66 -14.00 -3.52
C PHE A 65 6.59 -14.93 -2.97
N ARG A 66 6.55 -16.17 -3.44
CA ARG A 66 5.58 -17.19 -3.01
C ARG A 66 5.82 -17.61 -1.56
N GLU A 67 7.07 -17.80 -1.18
CA GLU A 67 7.46 -18.12 0.19
C GLU A 67 7.03 -17.04 1.18
N ASN A 68 7.21 -15.76 0.83
CA ASN A 68 6.77 -14.64 1.67
C ASN A 68 5.25 -14.60 1.84
N ILE A 69 4.49 -14.95 0.80
CA ILE A 69 3.02 -15.05 0.90
C ILE A 69 2.63 -16.19 1.84
N SER A 70 3.23 -17.37 1.65
CA SER A 70 2.96 -18.53 2.49
C SER A 70 3.30 -18.26 3.96
N LEU A 71 4.44 -17.64 4.23
CA LEU A 71 4.86 -17.24 5.57
C LEU A 71 3.86 -16.24 6.19
N TYR A 72 3.44 -15.23 5.45
CA TYR A 72 2.46 -14.25 5.92
C TYR A 72 1.13 -14.92 6.29
N LEU A 73 0.63 -15.84 5.45
CA LEU A 73 -0.62 -16.56 5.72
C LEU A 73 -0.49 -17.46 6.95
N HIS A 74 0.64 -18.11 7.12
CA HIS A 74 0.93 -18.87 8.32
C HIS A 74 0.95 -18.00 9.58
N GLU A 75 1.72 -16.92 9.58
CA GLU A 75 1.89 -16.04 10.74
C GLU A 75 0.60 -15.32 11.16
N GLN A 76 -0.19 -14.84 10.18
CA GLN A 76 -1.39 -14.06 10.47
C GLN A 76 -2.62 -14.91 10.73
N TYR A 77 -2.74 -16.04 10.04
CA TYR A 77 -3.98 -16.83 10.01
C TYR A 77 -3.79 -18.29 10.42
N GLN A 78 -2.58 -18.73 10.75
CA GLN A 78 -2.24 -20.14 11.04
C GLN A 78 -2.60 -21.06 9.86
N TRP A 79 -2.54 -20.51 8.65
CA TRP A 79 -2.89 -21.23 7.42
C TRP A 79 -1.65 -21.71 6.69
N GLU A 80 -1.50 -23.05 6.63
CA GLU A 80 -0.42 -23.70 5.89
C GLU A 80 -0.78 -23.73 4.39
N VAL A 81 -0.01 -23.03 3.59
CA VAL A 81 -0.14 -22.98 2.13
C VAL A 81 1.18 -23.38 1.50
N ASP A 82 1.13 -24.34 0.59
CA ASP A 82 2.32 -24.73 -0.16
C ASP A 82 2.69 -23.62 -1.16
N PRO A 83 3.94 -23.10 -1.14
CA PRO A 83 4.39 -22.06 -2.07
C PRO A 83 4.28 -22.45 -3.55
N GLU A 84 4.19 -23.72 -3.84
CA GLU A 84 4.07 -24.24 -5.22
C GLU A 84 2.63 -24.26 -5.79
N TRP A 85 1.64 -23.94 -4.97
CA TRP A 85 0.22 -23.88 -5.41
C TRP A 85 -0.13 -22.60 -6.21
#